data_df409e8da5f7e8dcb2d441f91e4d7e05
#
_entry.id   df409e8da5f7e8dcb2d441f91e4d7e05
#
_cell.length_a   1.000
_cell.length_b   1.000
_cell.length_c   1.000
_cell.angle_alpha   90.00
_cell.angle_beta   90.00
_cell.angle_gamma   90.00
#
_symmetry.space_group_name_H-M   'P 1'
#
loop_
_entity.id
_entity.type
_entity.pdbx_description
1 polymer ?
#
loop_
_entity_poly.entity_id
_entity_poly.type
_entity_poly.pdbx_seq_one_letter_code
_entity_poly.pdbx_strand_id
1 'polypeptide(L)'
;LVGLWQHHVPVDLILFADPGGEQPHTYHYLRIMDQWLREHGMPGITRVWYTDRQGQRLTLEQECLRSASLPSIAYGWKKCSLKHKVAPQEKFCAHYPPCQAAWARGENVVKMIGYDAGEEKRRLRALPHDLTDRKYQKAYPLMEWGWDRNRCIQEIQNAGLPLPGKSSCFFCPSMKRREIRTLYHQYPDLLARALAIEDRARPNLLTAVSYTHLT
;
A
#
# COMPACT_ATOMS: atom_id res chain seq x y z
N LEU A 1 -5.66 -8.70 -8.81
CA LEU A 1 -5.94 -10.06 -8.31
C LEU A 1 -7.01 -10.73 -9.17
N VAL A 2 -8.17 -10.08 -9.43
CA VAL A 2 -9.21 -10.61 -10.32
C VAL A 2 -8.64 -11.03 -11.68
N GLY A 3 -7.87 -10.16 -12.34
CA GLY A 3 -7.24 -10.48 -13.62
C GLY A 3 -6.27 -11.67 -13.55
N LEU A 4 -5.49 -11.80 -12.47
CA LEU A 4 -4.60 -12.96 -12.30
C LEU A 4 -5.40 -14.27 -12.24
N TRP A 5 -6.52 -14.27 -11.52
CA TRP A 5 -7.43 -15.41 -11.48
C TRP A 5 -8.06 -15.71 -12.85
N GLN A 6 -8.57 -14.70 -13.56
CA GLN A 6 -9.19 -14.86 -14.89
C GLN A 6 -8.20 -15.40 -15.93
N HIS A 7 -6.94 -14.98 -15.86
CA HIS A 7 -5.90 -15.41 -16.77
C HIS A 7 -5.15 -16.65 -16.27
N HIS A 8 -5.63 -17.32 -15.21
CA HIS A 8 -5.02 -18.51 -14.61
C HIS A 8 -3.52 -18.33 -14.27
N VAL A 9 -3.12 -17.10 -13.91
CA VAL A 9 -1.74 -16.83 -13.51
C VAL A 9 -1.52 -17.38 -12.09
N PRO A 10 -0.55 -18.28 -11.89
CA PRO A 10 -0.28 -18.82 -10.56
C PRO A 10 0.20 -17.73 -9.60
N VAL A 11 -0.32 -17.77 -8.38
CA VAL A 11 0.04 -16.81 -7.30
C VAL A 11 0.33 -17.62 -6.04
N ASP A 12 1.56 -17.55 -5.53
CA ASP A 12 1.97 -18.28 -4.33
C ASP A 12 1.73 -17.48 -3.06
N LEU A 13 1.77 -16.14 -3.15
CA LEU A 13 1.72 -15.25 -1.98
C LEU A 13 1.08 -13.92 -2.34
N ILE A 14 0.16 -13.47 -1.48
CA ILE A 14 -0.45 -12.14 -1.55
C ILE A 14 -0.13 -11.40 -0.26
N LEU A 15 0.62 -10.30 -0.36
CA LEU A 15 1.03 -9.50 0.79
C LEU A 15 0.28 -8.17 0.84
N PHE A 16 -0.22 -7.84 2.02
CA PHE A 16 -0.68 -6.51 2.37
C PHE A 16 0.18 -5.93 3.49
N ALA A 17 0.94 -4.89 3.19
CA ALA A 17 1.70 -4.17 4.20
C ALA A 17 0.83 -3.11 4.87
N ASP A 18 0.58 -3.32 6.16
CA ASP A 18 -0.30 -2.49 6.98
C ASP A 18 0.49 -1.44 7.78
N PRO A 19 0.40 -0.15 7.43
CA PRO A 19 1.05 0.92 8.20
C PRO A 19 0.35 1.21 9.54
N GLY A 20 -0.79 0.56 9.82
CA GLY A 20 -1.56 0.74 11.05
C GLY A 20 -2.47 1.97 11.09
N GLY A 21 -2.70 2.61 9.95
CA GLY A 21 -3.52 3.81 9.85
C GLY A 21 -4.20 3.98 8.49
N GLU A 22 -4.47 2.89 7.79
CA GLU A 22 -5.25 2.94 6.55
C GLU A 22 -6.70 3.41 6.81
N GLN A 23 -7.35 3.93 5.79
CA GLN A 23 -8.77 4.30 5.85
C GLN A 23 -9.64 3.08 6.21
N PRO A 24 -10.75 3.25 6.98
CA PRO A 24 -11.61 2.14 7.39
C PRO A 24 -12.12 1.28 6.23
N HIS A 25 -12.47 1.89 5.11
CA HIS A 25 -12.91 1.17 3.91
C HIS A 25 -11.83 0.25 3.34
N THR A 26 -10.53 0.57 3.51
CA THR A 26 -9.43 -0.30 3.08
C THR A 26 -9.44 -1.60 3.89
N TYR A 27 -9.56 -1.50 5.21
CA TYR A 27 -9.62 -2.69 6.07
C TYR A 27 -10.88 -3.52 5.83
N HIS A 28 -12.01 -2.86 5.54
CA HIS A 28 -13.24 -3.56 5.16
C HIS A 28 -13.07 -4.31 3.84
N TYR A 29 -12.50 -3.66 2.82
CA TYR A 29 -12.29 -4.25 1.52
C TYR A 29 -11.29 -5.42 1.54
N LEU A 30 -10.28 -5.37 2.40
CA LEU A 30 -9.34 -6.49 2.58
C LEU A 30 -10.06 -7.77 3.01
N ARG A 31 -11.08 -7.69 3.86
CA ARG A 31 -11.86 -8.87 4.29
C ARG A 31 -12.68 -9.44 3.13
N ILE A 32 -13.33 -8.57 2.36
CA ILE A 32 -14.10 -8.97 1.17
C ILE A 32 -13.17 -9.65 0.15
N MET A 33 -12.03 -9.04 -0.12
CA MET A 33 -11.07 -9.59 -1.09
C MET A 33 -10.44 -10.90 -0.60
N ASP A 34 -10.09 -11.02 0.68
CA ASP A 34 -9.53 -12.26 1.24
C ASP A 34 -10.51 -13.42 1.14
N GLN A 35 -11.79 -13.17 1.44
CA GLN A 35 -12.85 -14.15 1.27
C GLN A 35 -13.00 -14.56 -0.18
N TRP A 36 -13.12 -13.59 -1.10
CA TRP A 36 -13.24 -13.85 -2.54
C TRP A 36 -12.07 -14.68 -3.08
N LEU A 37 -10.84 -14.35 -2.68
CA LEU A 37 -9.64 -15.09 -3.10
C LEU A 37 -9.72 -16.56 -2.69
N ARG A 38 -10.08 -16.83 -1.45
CA ARG A 38 -10.19 -18.22 -0.92
C ARG A 38 -11.31 -19.00 -1.63
N GLU A 39 -12.44 -18.38 -1.89
CA GLU A 39 -13.56 -18.99 -2.62
C GLU A 39 -13.19 -19.33 -4.08
N HIS A 40 -12.17 -18.64 -4.64
CA HIS A 40 -11.67 -18.87 -6.00
C HIS A 40 -10.36 -19.68 -6.04
N GLY A 41 -10.01 -20.37 -4.95
CA GLY A 41 -8.83 -21.24 -4.88
C GLY A 41 -7.50 -20.49 -4.89
N MET A 42 -7.49 -19.18 -4.63
CA MET A 42 -6.28 -18.38 -4.53
C MET A 42 -5.79 -18.28 -3.08
N PRO A 43 -4.49 -17.97 -2.87
CA PRO A 43 -3.98 -17.69 -1.53
C PRO A 43 -4.71 -16.53 -0.87
N GLY A 44 -4.98 -16.64 0.43
CA GLY A 44 -5.48 -15.52 1.21
C GLY A 44 -4.44 -14.43 1.40
N ILE A 45 -4.88 -13.27 1.89
CA ILE A 45 -4.02 -12.11 2.09
C ILE A 45 -3.21 -12.25 3.38
N THR A 46 -1.89 -12.32 3.25
CA THR A 46 -0.97 -12.28 4.38
C THR A 46 -0.67 -10.82 4.74
N ARG A 47 -1.00 -10.42 5.98
CA ARG A 47 -0.73 -9.07 6.47
C ARG A 47 0.65 -8.98 7.09
N VAL A 48 1.42 -7.97 6.69
CA VAL A 48 2.74 -7.66 7.24
C VAL A 48 2.79 -6.21 7.72
N TRP A 49 3.69 -5.92 8.67
CA TRP A 49 3.83 -4.58 9.25
C TRP A 49 5.28 -4.30 9.62
N TYR A 50 5.57 -3.04 9.78
CA TYR A 50 6.89 -2.62 10.24
C TYR A 50 7.08 -2.98 11.73
N THR A 51 8.24 -3.54 12.03
CA THR A 51 8.70 -3.79 13.40
C THR A 51 9.95 -2.93 13.68
N ASP A 52 10.03 -2.38 14.89
CA ASP A 52 11.19 -1.65 15.35
C ASP A 52 12.40 -2.58 15.65
N ARG A 53 13.47 -2.02 16.20
CA ARG A 53 14.68 -2.80 16.53
C ARG A 53 14.45 -3.83 17.64
N GLN A 54 13.44 -3.63 18.47
CA GLN A 54 13.03 -4.54 19.54
C GLN A 54 12.06 -5.61 19.02
N GLY A 55 11.74 -5.63 17.73
CA GLY A 55 10.79 -6.56 17.14
C GLY A 55 9.30 -6.21 17.39
N GLN A 56 9.01 -5.07 18.02
CA GLN A 56 7.65 -4.65 18.29
C GLN A 56 7.04 -3.96 17.07
N ARG A 57 5.74 -4.22 16.84
CA ARG A 57 5.00 -3.53 15.79
C ARG A 57 4.98 -2.02 16.07
N LEU A 58 5.42 -1.23 15.08
CA LEU A 58 5.37 0.22 15.13
C LEU A 58 4.53 0.73 13.97
N THR A 59 3.40 1.38 14.27
CA THR A 59 2.56 2.00 13.25
C THR A 59 3.14 3.33 12.78
N LEU A 60 2.78 3.76 11.57
CA LEU A 60 3.20 5.07 11.06
C LEU A 60 2.67 6.22 11.93
N GLU A 61 1.46 6.09 12.47
CA GLU A 61 0.90 7.06 13.42
C GLU A 61 1.76 7.17 14.69
N GLN A 62 2.08 6.03 15.32
CA GLN A 62 2.96 6.02 16.50
C GLN A 62 4.33 6.62 16.20
N GLU A 63 4.88 6.33 15.02
CA GLU A 63 6.14 6.92 14.60
C GLU A 63 6.04 8.44 14.48
N CYS A 64 5.02 8.96 13.81
CA CYS A 64 4.80 10.40 13.67
C CYS A 64 4.66 11.11 15.03
N LEU A 65 3.90 10.52 15.94
CA LEU A 65 3.72 11.05 17.29
C LEU A 65 5.02 11.03 18.12
N ARG A 66 5.81 9.94 18.04
CA ARG A 66 7.10 9.80 18.74
C ARG A 66 8.13 10.81 18.21
N SER A 67 8.21 10.95 16.90
CA SER A 67 9.19 11.83 16.25
C SER A 67 8.73 13.28 16.11
N ALA A 68 7.51 13.60 16.58
CA ALA A 68 6.88 14.90 16.41
C ALA A 68 7.02 15.41 14.95
N SER A 69 6.64 14.56 13.99
CA SER A 69 6.76 14.83 12.55
C SER A 69 5.53 14.34 11.80
N LEU A 70 5.29 14.92 10.62
CA LEU A 70 4.28 14.42 9.69
C LEU A 70 4.82 13.23 8.88
N PRO A 71 3.93 12.44 8.23
CA PRO A 71 4.39 11.45 7.25
C PRO A 71 5.30 12.10 6.21
N SER A 72 6.40 11.43 5.86
CA SER A 72 7.48 11.99 5.04
C SER A 72 7.04 12.53 3.68
N ILE A 73 5.87 12.13 3.18
CA ILE A 73 5.29 12.68 1.95
C ILE A 73 4.95 14.18 2.09
N ALA A 74 4.73 14.68 3.30
CA ALA A 74 4.54 16.11 3.57
C ALA A 74 5.78 16.93 3.16
N TYR A 75 6.94 16.31 3.19
CA TYR A 75 8.23 16.93 2.85
C TYR A 75 8.72 16.53 1.44
N GLY A 76 7.83 16.03 0.58
CA GLY A 76 8.15 15.62 -0.79
C GLY A 76 8.79 14.22 -0.92
N TRP A 77 9.00 13.49 0.17
CA TRP A 77 9.66 12.19 0.18
C TRP A 77 8.64 11.05 0.42
N LYS A 78 8.89 9.89 -0.15
CA LYS A 78 8.03 8.71 0.07
C LYS A 78 8.62 7.71 1.07
N LYS A 79 9.43 8.18 2.02
CA LYS A 79 10.05 7.31 3.05
C LYS A 79 9.02 6.54 3.88
N CYS A 80 7.86 7.13 4.17
CA CYS A 80 6.78 6.42 4.86
C CYS A 80 6.31 5.18 4.09
N SER A 81 6.22 5.25 2.76
CA SER A 81 5.89 4.09 1.92
C SER A 81 7.02 3.05 1.91
N LEU A 82 8.27 3.47 1.77
CA LEU A 82 9.42 2.56 1.79
C LEU A 82 9.51 1.82 3.13
N LYS A 83 9.41 2.54 4.25
CA LYS A 83 9.55 1.98 5.59
C LYS A 83 8.36 1.11 6.00
N HIS A 84 7.13 1.57 5.79
CA HIS A 84 5.93 0.89 6.31
C HIS A 84 5.23 -0.01 5.29
N LYS A 85 5.60 0.05 4.00
CA LYS A 85 4.99 -0.82 2.98
C LYS A 85 6.02 -1.72 2.30
N VAL A 86 7.13 -1.18 1.79
CA VAL A 86 8.12 -1.99 1.06
C VAL A 86 8.93 -2.86 2.01
N ALA A 87 9.58 -2.27 3.01
CA ALA A 87 10.48 -2.99 3.92
C ALA A 87 9.83 -4.17 4.67
N PRO A 88 8.57 -4.09 5.17
CA PRO A 88 7.92 -5.24 5.78
C PRO A 88 7.70 -6.42 4.82
N GLN A 89 7.34 -6.12 3.56
CA GLN A 89 7.17 -7.17 2.55
C GLN A 89 8.49 -7.84 2.23
N GLU A 90 9.57 -7.06 2.06
CA GLU A 90 10.91 -7.60 1.80
C GLU A 90 11.44 -8.42 2.97
N LYS A 91 11.20 -7.94 4.21
CA LYS A 91 11.53 -8.69 5.42
C LYS A 91 10.79 -10.03 5.47
N PHE A 92 9.49 -10.03 5.14
CA PHE A 92 8.71 -11.27 5.10
C PHE A 92 9.25 -12.23 4.03
N CYS A 93 9.45 -11.77 2.81
CA CYS A 93 9.99 -12.59 1.72
C CYS A 93 11.38 -13.15 2.04
N ALA A 94 12.23 -12.39 2.75
CA ALA A 94 13.55 -12.85 3.15
C ALA A 94 13.52 -14.08 4.09
N HIS A 95 12.39 -14.30 4.79
CA HIS A 95 12.19 -15.43 5.70
C HIS A 95 11.17 -16.44 5.17
N TYR A 96 10.59 -16.20 4.00
CA TYR A 96 9.61 -17.08 3.38
C TYR A 96 10.31 -18.21 2.63
N PRO A 97 10.13 -19.49 3.03
CA PRO A 97 10.90 -20.61 2.47
C PRO A 97 10.88 -20.71 0.94
N PRO A 98 9.74 -20.52 0.23
CA PRO A 98 9.74 -20.54 -1.23
C PRO A 98 10.63 -19.46 -1.87
N CYS A 99 10.66 -18.25 -1.30
CA CYS A 99 11.55 -17.19 -1.80
C CYS A 99 13.02 -17.54 -1.56
N GLN A 100 13.36 -18.07 -0.38
CA GLN A 100 14.72 -18.52 -0.06
C GLN A 100 15.17 -19.64 -1.00
N ALA A 101 14.30 -20.61 -1.27
CA ALA A 101 14.59 -21.71 -2.18
C ALA A 101 14.84 -21.21 -3.62
N ALA A 102 14.05 -20.27 -4.13
CA ALA A 102 14.26 -19.67 -5.44
C ALA A 102 15.61 -18.96 -5.53
N TRP A 103 15.93 -18.11 -4.55
CA TRP A 103 17.22 -17.40 -4.52
C TRP A 103 18.41 -18.33 -4.36
N ALA A 104 18.28 -19.41 -3.60
CA ALA A 104 19.35 -20.42 -3.46
C ALA A 104 19.65 -21.14 -4.78
N ARG A 105 18.67 -21.22 -5.69
CA ARG A 105 18.86 -21.75 -7.06
C ARG A 105 19.33 -20.68 -8.06
N GLY A 106 19.54 -19.42 -7.61
CA GLY A 106 19.88 -18.30 -8.48
C GLY A 106 18.69 -17.77 -9.29
N GLU A 107 17.46 -18.14 -8.93
CA GLU A 107 16.23 -17.69 -9.58
C GLU A 107 15.70 -16.41 -8.93
N ASN A 108 15.10 -15.53 -9.72
CA ASN A 108 14.42 -14.34 -9.21
C ASN A 108 12.96 -14.69 -8.83
N VAL A 109 12.51 -14.14 -7.71
CA VAL A 109 11.09 -14.18 -7.33
C VAL A 109 10.31 -13.17 -8.17
N VAL A 110 9.24 -13.61 -8.83
CA VAL A 110 8.38 -12.72 -9.61
C VAL A 110 7.51 -11.88 -8.68
N LYS A 111 7.66 -10.56 -8.77
CA LYS A 111 6.88 -9.58 -7.99
C LYS A 111 5.89 -8.85 -8.91
N MET A 112 4.62 -9.19 -8.81
CA MET A 112 3.57 -8.60 -9.62
C MET A 112 3.15 -7.23 -9.08
N ILE A 113 3.18 -6.21 -9.94
CA ILE A 113 2.86 -4.82 -9.63
C ILE A 113 1.59 -4.41 -10.36
N GLY A 114 0.59 -3.96 -9.60
CA GLY A 114 -0.74 -3.60 -10.15
C GLY A 114 -0.79 -2.18 -10.74
N TYR A 115 0.15 -1.79 -11.59
CA TYR A 115 0.03 -0.57 -12.38
C TYR A 115 -0.89 -0.84 -13.56
N ASP A 116 -1.92 0.00 -13.75
CA ASP A 116 -2.79 -0.07 -14.93
C ASP A 116 -2.09 0.51 -16.18
N ALA A 117 -2.67 0.26 -17.36
CA ALA A 117 -2.08 0.67 -18.63
C ALA A 117 -1.87 2.20 -18.76
N GLY A 118 -2.58 3.01 -17.97
CA GLY A 118 -2.41 4.47 -17.91
C GLY A 118 -1.23 4.94 -17.05
N GLU A 119 -0.59 4.04 -16.30
CA GLU A 119 0.50 4.38 -15.36
C GLU A 119 1.92 4.20 -15.96
N GLU A 120 2.08 4.26 -17.27
CA GLU A 120 3.36 4.05 -17.95
C GLU A 120 4.50 4.94 -17.42
N LYS A 121 4.23 6.21 -17.17
CA LYS A 121 5.23 7.13 -16.58
C LYS A 121 5.72 6.64 -15.21
N ARG A 122 4.89 5.94 -14.47
CA ARG A 122 5.24 5.39 -13.16
C ARG A 122 6.13 4.15 -13.32
N ARG A 123 5.81 3.28 -14.27
CA ARG A 123 6.65 2.14 -14.66
C ARG A 123 8.03 2.59 -15.12
N LEU A 124 8.10 3.55 -16.02
CA LEU A 124 9.38 4.07 -16.55
C LEU A 124 10.29 4.64 -15.44
N ARG A 125 9.71 5.27 -14.41
CA ARG A 125 10.49 5.73 -13.24
C ARG A 125 11.02 4.59 -12.38
N ALA A 126 10.33 3.45 -12.33
CA ALA A 126 10.75 2.29 -11.59
C ALA A 126 11.80 1.46 -12.34
N LEU A 127 11.80 1.51 -13.66
CA LEU A 127 12.60 0.67 -14.56
C LEU A 127 14.11 0.58 -14.20
N PRO A 128 14.84 1.66 -13.87
CA PRO A 128 16.24 1.56 -13.48
C PRO A 128 16.47 0.67 -12.24
N HIS A 129 15.57 0.74 -11.27
CA HIS A 129 15.62 -0.10 -10.07
C HIS A 129 15.21 -1.54 -10.37
N ASP A 130 14.21 -1.74 -11.24
CA ASP A 130 13.73 -3.06 -11.63
C ASP A 130 14.82 -3.86 -12.38
N LEU A 131 15.57 -3.20 -13.26
CA LEU A 131 16.65 -3.83 -14.02
C LEU A 131 17.87 -4.20 -13.16
N THR A 132 18.08 -3.55 -12.04
CA THR A 132 19.21 -3.79 -11.13
C THR A 132 18.86 -4.72 -9.95
N ASP A 133 17.59 -5.06 -9.79
CA ASP A 133 17.13 -5.93 -8.70
C ASP A 133 17.56 -7.38 -8.95
N ARG A 134 18.42 -7.89 -8.07
CA ARG A 134 18.96 -9.26 -8.18
C ARG A 134 18.08 -10.32 -7.50
N LYS A 135 17.06 -9.89 -6.75
CA LYS A 135 16.18 -10.79 -6.00
C LYS A 135 14.80 -10.93 -6.66
N TYR A 136 14.35 -9.88 -7.33
CA TYR A 136 13.00 -9.85 -7.87
C TYR A 136 12.98 -9.49 -9.35
N GLN A 137 12.20 -10.24 -10.09
CA GLN A 137 11.75 -9.87 -11.42
C GLN A 137 10.40 -9.17 -11.29
N LYS A 138 10.28 -7.93 -11.72
CA LYS A 138 8.99 -7.21 -11.70
C LYS A 138 8.17 -7.58 -12.93
N ALA A 139 6.89 -7.88 -12.71
CA ALA A 139 5.89 -8.07 -13.75
C ALA A 139 4.75 -7.07 -13.59
N TYR A 140 4.18 -6.63 -14.69
CA TYR A 140 3.13 -5.61 -14.74
C TYR A 140 1.90 -6.13 -15.51
N PRO A 141 1.20 -7.15 -14.99
CA PRO A 141 0.17 -7.88 -15.75
C PRO A 141 -0.93 -7.00 -16.33
N LEU A 142 -1.40 -5.99 -15.59
CA LEU A 142 -2.46 -5.10 -16.10
C LEU A 142 -1.99 -4.29 -17.31
N MET A 143 -0.73 -3.90 -17.35
CA MET A 143 -0.14 -3.21 -18.51
C MET A 143 0.03 -4.16 -19.70
N GLU A 144 0.47 -5.38 -19.44
CA GLU A 144 0.64 -6.44 -20.45
C GLU A 144 -0.69 -6.82 -21.09
N TRP A 145 -1.77 -6.83 -20.31
CA TRP A 145 -3.14 -7.08 -20.80
C TRP A 145 -3.83 -5.83 -21.38
N GLY A 146 -3.17 -4.66 -21.33
CA GLY A 146 -3.76 -3.40 -21.80
C GLY A 146 -4.92 -2.91 -20.92
N TRP A 147 -5.00 -3.36 -19.66
CA TRP A 147 -6.09 -2.96 -18.75
C TRP A 147 -5.83 -1.56 -18.19
N ASP A 148 -6.65 -0.64 -18.64
CA ASP A 148 -6.71 0.70 -18.06
C ASP A 148 -7.59 0.74 -16.79
N ARG A 149 -7.75 1.93 -16.22
CA ARG A 149 -8.55 2.12 -15.01
C ARG A 149 -10.01 1.71 -15.19
N ASN A 150 -10.60 1.99 -16.35
CA ASN A 150 -12.00 1.66 -16.63
C ASN A 150 -12.19 0.15 -16.77
N ARG A 151 -11.26 -0.50 -17.46
CA ARG A 151 -11.28 -1.97 -17.57
C ARG A 151 -11.13 -2.62 -16.20
N CYS A 152 -10.21 -2.15 -15.37
CA CYS A 152 -10.06 -2.65 -14.00
C CYS A 152 -11.36 -2.52 -13.17
N ILE A 153 -12.08 -1.41 -13.30
CA ILE A 153 -13.38 -1.20 -12.64
C ILE A 153 -14.41 -2.22 -13.13
N GLN A 154 -14.53 -2.41 -14.44
CA GLN A 154 -15.45 -3.38 -15.05
C GLN A 154 -15.17 -4.80 -14.56
N GLU A 155 -13.90 -5.21 -14.52
CA GLU A 155 -13.54 -6.57 -14.12
C GLU A 155 -13.79 -6.82 -12.63
N ILE A 156 -13.61 -5.82 -11.76
CA ILE A 156 -13.99 -5.91 -10.35
C ILE A 156 -15.51 -6.10 -10.22
N GLN A 157 -16.30 -5.34 -10.97
CA GLN A 157 -17.77 -5.44 -10.97
C GLN A 157 -18.24 -6.77 -11.54
N ASN A 158 -17.65 -7.24 -12.66
CA ASN A 158 -17.95 -8.54 -13.27
C ASN A 158 -17.65 -9.70 -12.31
N ALA A 159 -16.67 -9.56 -11.44
CA ALA A 159 -16.35 -10.53 -10.39
C ALA A 159 -17.30 -10.46 -9.17
N GLY A 160 -18.36 -9.65 -9.23
CA GLY A 160 -19.31 -9.47 -8.13
C GLY A 160 -18.75 -8.73 -6.92
N LEU A 161 -17.60 -8.06 -7.06
CA LEU A 161 -16.94 -7.34 -5.99
C LEU A 161 -17.35 -5.87 -5.95
N PRO A 162 -17.50 -5.26 -4.76
CA PRO A 162 -17.66 -3.82 -4.65
C PRO A 162 -16.37 -3.11 -5.08
N LEU A 163 -16.49 -1.87 -5.55
CA LEU A 163 -15.33 -1.08 -5.91
C LEU A 163 -14.54 -0.67 -4.66
N PRO A 164 -13.21 -0.87 -4.65
CA PRO A 164 -12.38 -0.40 -3.54
C PRO A 164 -12.32 1.12 -3.52
N GLY A 165 -12.29 1.70 -2.32
CA GLY A 165 -11.90 3.08 -2.15
C GLY A 165 -10.39 3.30 -2.39
N LYS A 166 -9.95 4.56 -2.37
CA LYS A 166 -8.52 4.87 -2.45
C LYS A 166 -7.81 4.41 -1.17
N SER A 167 -6.87 3.50 -1.29
CA SER A 167 -6.01 3.10 -0.18
C SER A 167 -5.04 4.24 0.20
N SER A 168 -5.15 4.73 1.42
CA SER A 168 -4.27 5.73 2.01
C SER A 168 -4.44 5.74 3.53
N CYS A 169 -3.43 6.24 4.25
CA CYS A 169 -3.61 6.50 5.68
C CYS A 169 -4.64 7.61 5.91
N PHE A 170 -5.42 7.51 7.01
CA PHE A 170 -6.43 8.51 7.36
C PHE A 170 -5.84 9.89 7.72
N PHE A 171 -4.54 9.95 7.96
CA PHE A 171 -3.74 11.17 8.21
C PHE A 171 -2.74 11.47 7.09
N CYS A 172 -2.97 10.96 5.87
CA CYS A 172 -2.05 11.17 4.76
C CYS A 172 -2.09 12.64 4.28
N PRO A 173 -0.95 13.34 4.22
CA PRO A 173 -0.90 14.73 3.72
C PRO A 173 -1.33 14.89 2.26
N SER A 174 -1.41 13.79 1.51
CA SER A 174 -1.88 13.78 0.11
C SER A 174 -3.39 13.54 -0.02
N MET A 175 -4.16 13.63 1.06
CA MET A 175 -5.61 13.55 1.00
C MET A 175 -6.21 14.72 0.23
N LYS A 176 -7.29 14.43 -0.52
CA LYS A 176 -8.09 15.45 -1.18
C LYS A 176 -9.13 16.01 -0.22
N ARG A 177 -9.61 17.23 -0.44
CA ARG A 177 -10.66 17.87 0.38
C ARG A 177 -11.87 16.97 0.64
N ARG A 178 -12.29 16.18 -0.37
CA ARG A 178 -13.42 15.24 -0.22
C ARG A 178 -13.13 14.14 0.80
N GLU A 179 -11.89 13.66 0.87
CA GLU A 179 -11.47 12.60 1.80
C GLU A 179 -11.45 13.15 3.25
N ILE A 180 -11.01 14.39 3.42
CA ILE A 180 -11.05 15.10 4.71
C ILE A 180 -12.50 15.35 5.15
N ARG A 181 -13.40 15.77 4.24
CA ARG A 181 -14.83 15.90 4.54
C ARG A 181 -15.45 14.56 4.97
N THR A 182 -15.07 13.47 4.33
CA THR A 182 -15.51 12.12 4.74
C THR A 182 -15.05 11.80 6.16
N LEU A 183 -13.78 12.09 6.51
CA LEU A 183 -13.31 11.91 7.89
C LEU A 183 -14.12 12.76 8.87
N TYR A 184 -14.34 14.02 8.56
CA TYR A 184 -15.09 14.94 9.43
C TYR A 184 -16.52 14.43 9.73
N HIS A 185 -17.23 13.97 8.71
CA HIS A 185 -18.63 13.56 8.87
C HIS A 185 -18.81 12.12 9.35
N GLN A 186 -17.93 11.20 8.95
CA GLN A 186 -18.13 9.77 9.16
C GLN A 186 -17.18 9.17 10.21
N TYR A 187 -16.02 9.79 10.42
CA TYR A 187 -14.98 9.26 11.30
C TYR A 187 -14.32 10.35 12.16
N PRO A 188 -15.10 11.06 13.01
CA PRO A 188 -14.59 12.19 13.80
C PRO A 188 -13.42 11.81 14.71
N ASP A 189 -13.40 10.58 15.24
CA ASP A 189 -12.30 10.08 16.07
C ASP A 189 -10.99 9.95 15.27
N LEU A 190 -11.06 9.51 13.99
CA LEU A 190 -9.89 9.45 13.13
C LEU A 190 -9.42 10.85 12.74
N LEU A 191 -10.34 11.78 12.54
CA LEU A 191 -9.96 13.18 12.30
C LEU A 191 -9.25 13.77 13.53
N ALA A 192 -9.75 13.55 14.75
CA ALA A 192 -9.11 14.00 15.97
C ALA A 192 -7.68 13.46 16.11
N ARG A 193 -7.48 12.17 15.80
CA ARG A 193 -6.13 11.56 15.77
C ARG A 193 -5.23 12.16 14.71
N ALA A 194 -5.75 12.45 13.51
CA ALA A 194 -4.98 13.10 12.44
C ALA A 194 -4.54 14.51 12.87
N LEU A 195 -5.43 15.28 13.49
CA LEU A 195 -5.13 16.61 14.03
C LEU A 195 -4.10 16.53 15.17
N ALA A 196 -4.17 15.53 16.05
CA ALA A 196 -3.17 15.33 17.11
C ALA A 196 -1.76 15.08 16.56
N ILE A 197 -1.63 14.36 15.44
CA ILE A 197 -0.34 14.19 14.75
C ILE A 197 0.16 15.55 14.22
N GLU A 198 -0.71 16.33 13.62
CA GLU A 198 -0.37 17.64 13.06
C GLU A 198 0.04 18.62 14.17
N ASP A 199 -0.74 18.71 15.24
CA ASP A 199 -0.42 19.56 16.40
C ASP A 199 0.93 19.18 17.04
N ARG A 200 1.18 17.88 17.15
CA ARG A 200 2.47 17.38 17.68
C ARG A 200 3.65 17.73 16.79
N ALA A 201 3.46 17.73 15.47
CA ALA A 201 4.51 18.06 14.50
C ALA A 201 4.75 19.56 14.34
N ARG A 202 3.73 20.40 14.60
CA ARG A 202 3.73 21.84 14.32
C ARG A 202 4.97 22.59 14.84
N PRO A 203 5.46 22.39 16.09
CA PRO A 203 6.65 23.10 16.58
C PRO A 203 7.93 22.79 15.78
N ASN A 204 7.97 21.63 15.10
CA ASN A 204 9.13 21.15 14.35
C ASN A 204 9.03 21.43 12.84
N LEU A 205 7.98 22.07 12.38
CA LEU A 205 7.82 22.48 10.99
C LEU A 205 8.64 23.77 10.76
N LEU A 206 9.83 23.61 10.18
CA LEU A 206 10.76 24.73 9.89
C LEU A 206 10.26 25.67 8.79
N THR A 207 9.34 25.22 7.97
CA THR A 207 8.62 26.02 6.99
C THR A 207 7.14 25.76 7.19
N ALA A 208 6.32 26.80 7.24
CA ALA A 208 4.88 26.69 7.22
C ALA A 208 4.46 26.00 5.91
N VAL A 209 4.53 24.70 5.85
CA VAL A 209 3.75 23.91 4.89
C VAL A 209 2.32 24.11 5.36
N SER A 210 1.72 25.17 4.85
CA SER A 210 0.36 25.56 5.13
C SER A 210 -0.54 24.41 4.71
N TYR A 211 -0.89 23.56 5.66
CA TYR A 211 -2.06 22.67 5.55
C TYR A 211 -3.33 23.51 5.73
N THR A 212 -3.40 24.67 5.07
CA THR A 212 -4.58 25.55 4.99
C THR A 212 -5.80 24.84 4.38
N HIS A 213 -5.78 23.53 4.30
CA HIS A 213 -6.87 22.72 3.80
C HIS A 213 -7.68 22.03 4.90
N LEU A 214 -7.27 22.16 6.17
CA LEU A 214 -7.96 21.56 7.33
C LEU A 214 -8.72 22.60 8.18
N THR A 215 -8.57 23.89 7.88
CA THR A 215 -9.36 24.97 8.49
C THR A 215 -10.39 25.52 7.52
#